data_b81266c6a7275e41736c8a8ed688b157
#
_entry.id   b81266c6a7275e41736c8a8ed688b157
#
_cell.length_a   1.000
_cell.length_b   1.000
_cell.length_c   1.000
_cell.angle_alpha   90.00
_cell.angle_beta   90.00
_cell.angle_gamma   90.00
#
_symmetry.space_group_name_H-M   'P 1'
#
loop_
_entity.id
_entity.type
_entity.pdbx_description
1 polymer ?
#
loop_
_entity_poly.entity_id
_entity_poly.type
_entity_poly.pdbx_seq_one_letter_code
_entity_poly.pdbx_strand_id
1 'polypeptide(L)'
;MSSGTVRRLIIGISGASGVIYGIRMLELLRNVPVETHLVMSRSAEITIAHETNRKIADIRALADVWYKQEDIGAAISSGSFRTMGMIVAPCSVRSASEIASGITSTLLTRAADVVLKEKRKLVTMVRETPLHVGHLRTLTTLAEIGAIIVPPMPAFYAKPASLEDMIDHTVGRVLDHFDLDVGTVRRWKDPDQASQAK
;
A
#
# COMPACT_ATOMS: atom_id res chain seq x y z
N MET A 1 -29.50 16.11 -4.71
CA MET A 1 -28.38 15.74 -3.82
C MET A 1 -27.51 14.79 -4.61
N SER A 2 -26.35 15.25 -5.05
CA SER A 2 -25.40 14.39 -5.79
C SER A 2 -24.87 13.34 -4.80
N SER A 3 -25.25 12.09 -4.97
CA SER A 3 -24.62 10.98 -4.25
C SER A 3 -23.17 10.88 -4.75
N GLY A 4 -22.27 11.60 -4.09
CA GLY A 4 -20.85 11.49 -4.39
C GLY A 4 -20.45 10.01 -4.27
N THR A 5 -19.87 9.47 -5.34
CA THR A 5 -19.38 8.08 -5.33
C THR A 5 -18.36 7.94 -4.20
N VAL A 6 -18.61 7.02 -3.25
CA VAL A 6 -17.69 6.75 -2.15
C VAL A 6 -16.33 6.36 -2.74
N ARG A 7 -15.28 7.10 -2.37
CA ARG A 7 -13.89 6.80 -2.76
C ARG A 7 -13.40 5.65 -1.88
N ARG A 8 -13.00 4.53 -2.47
CA ARG A 8 -12.53 3.33 -1.75
C ARG A 8 -11.12 2.99 -2.14
N LEU A 9 -10.27 2.69 -1.16
CA LEU A 9 -8.89 2.27 -1.39
C LEU A 9 -8.60 0.96 -0.65
N ILE A 10 -8.04 -0.02 -1.36
CA ILE A 10 -7.64 -1.29 -0.77
C ILE A 10 -6.21 -1.17 -0.27
N ILE A 11 -5.98 -1.54 0.99
CA ILE A 11 -4.65 -1.62 1.60
C ILE A 11 -4.34 -3.08 1.88
N GLY A 12 -3.32 -3.60 1.22
CA GLY A 12 -2.77 -4.93 1.46
C GLY A 12 -1.51 -4.84 2.31
N ILE A 13 -1.38 -5.67 3.34
CA ILE A 13 -0.14 -5.81 4.11
C ILE A 13 0.35 -7.24 3.96
N SER A 14 1.54 -7.42 3.38
CA SER A 14 2.14 -8.75 3.24
C SER A 14 3.34 -8.94 4.16
N GLY A 15 3.91 -10.15 4.20
CA GLY A 15 4.88 -10.56 5.21
C GLY A 15 6.33 -10.12 4.94
N ALA A 16 6.57 -9.00 4.28
CA ALA A 16 7.90 -8.41 4.21
C ALA A 16 8.15 -7.51 5.44
N SER A 17 9.41 -7.28 5.79
CA SER A 17 9.78 -6.30 6.80
C SER A 17 9.33 -4.89 6.37
N GLY A 18 8.96 -4.05 7.35
CA GLY A 18 8.42 -2.71 7.11
C GLY A 18 6.89 -2.66 7.12
N VAL A 19 6.23 -3.53 7.90
CA VAL A 19 4.77 -3.49 8.11
C VAL A 19 4.29 -2.12 8.59
N ILE A 20 5.19 -1.33 9.16
CA ILE A 20 4.92 0.03 9.61
C ILE A 20 4.42 0.95 8.48
N TYR A 21 4.83 0.73 7.22
CA TYR A 21 4.35 1.53 6.08
C TYR A 21 2.85 1.35 5.87
N GLY A 22 2.34 0.13 5.92
CA GLY A 22 0.91 -0.16 5.79
C GLY A 22 0.12 0.34 6.99
N ILE A 23 0.65 0.17 8.19
CA ILE A 23 0.03 0.66 9.44
C ILE A 23 -0.07 2.18 9.41
N ARG A 24 1.04 2.86 9.11
CA ARG A 24 1.08 4.32 9.07
C ARG A 24 0.19 4.90 7.97
N MET A 25 0.10 4.21 6.84
CA MET A 25 -0.84 4.56 5.77
C MET A 25 -2.30 4.57 6.25
N LEU A 26 -2.71 3.53 6.97
CA LEU A 26 -4.05 3.48 7.56
C LEU A 26 -4.28 4.62 8.56
N GLU A 27 -3.29 4.92 9.41
CA GLU A 27 -3.38 6.03 10.38
C GLU A 27 -3.59 7.39 9.69
N LEU A 28 -2.81 7.68 8.65
CA LEU A 28 -2.89 8.94 7.90
C LEU A 28 -4.22 9.07 7.15
N LEU A 29 -4.71 7.95 6.58
CA LEU A 29 -5.96 7.94 5.82
C LEU A 29 -7.21 8.17 6.68
N ARG A 30 -7.16 8.00 8.00
CA ARG A 30 -8.30 8.30 8.90
C ARG A 30 -8.80 9.74 8.80
N ASN A 31 -7.94 10.67 8.39
CA ASN A 31 -8.27 12.09 8.26
C ASN A 31 -8.59 12.50 6.82
N VAL A 32 -8.72 11.53 5.91
CA VAL A 32 -8.98 11.75 4.48
C VAL A 32 -10.33 11.15 4.12
N PRO A 33 -11.15 11.78 3.27
CA PRO A 33 -12.47 11.26 2.88
C PRO A 33 -12.34 10.08 1.88
N VAL A 34 -11.82 8.96 2.37
CA VAL A 34 -11.66 7.70 1.64
C VAL A 34 -12.01 6.53 2.57
N GLU A 35 -12.81 5.60 2.06
CA GLU A 35 -13.14 4.35 2.77
C GLU A 35 -12.01 3.34 2.53
N THR A 36 -11.39 2.88 3.61
CA THR A 36 -10.23 1.97 3.57
C THR A 36 -10.65 0.52 3.74
N HIS A 37 -10.14 -0.37 2.86
CA HIS A 37 -10.40 -1.80 2.85
C HIS A 37 -9.10 -2.56 3.11
N LEU A 38 -8.93 -3.13 4.30
CA LEU A 38 -7.71 -3.80 4.70
C LEU A 38 -7.78 -5.31 4.47
N VAL A 39 -6.73 -5.85 3.85
CA VAL A 39 -6.45 -7.29 3.83
C VAL A 39 -4.99 -7.53 4.22
N MET A 40 -4.78 -8.41 5.21
CA MET A 40 -3.43 -8.77 5.67
C MET A 40 -3.16 -10.24 5.38
N SER A 41 -1.94 -10.56 4.93
CA SER A 41 -1.53 -11.96 4.83
C SER A 41 -1.22 -12.53 6.22
N ARG A 42 -1.32 -13.85 6.38
CA ARG A 42 -0.91 -14.53 7.63
C ARG A 42 0.54 -14.24 8.00
N SER A 43 1.42 -14.15 6.99
CA SER A 43 2.83 -13.76 7.21
C SER A 43 2.96 -12.31 7.72
N ALA A 44 2.07 -11.40 7.28
CA ALA A 44 2.05 -10.03 7.78
C ALA A 44 1.75 -9.97 9.29
N GLU A 45 0.78 -10.76 9.75
CA GLU A 45 0.45 -10.82 11.18
C GLU A 45 1.63 -11.31 12.04
N ILE A 46 2.43 -12.26 11.52
CA ILE A 46 3.67 -12.73 12.17
C ILE A 46 4.71 -11.60 12.18
N THR A 47 4.91 -10.91 11.04
CA THR A 47 5.88 -9.81 10.95
C THR A 47 5.50 -8.64 11.86
N ILE A 48 4.21 -8.30 11.96
CA ILE A 48 3.71 -7.27 12.88
C ILE A 48 4.08 -7.59 14.33
N ALA A 49 3.92 -8.84 14.75
CA ALA A 49 4.27 -9.26 16.11
C ALA A 49 5.78 -9.19 16.40
N HIS A 50 6.62 -9.29 15.37
CA HIS A 50 8.09 -9.16 15.51
C HIS A 50 8.58 -7.71 15.44
N GLU A 51 7.96 -6.88 14.60
CA GLU A 51 8.44 -5.53 14.32
C GLU A 51 7.79 -4.45 15.20
N THR A 52 6.64 -4.76 15.80
CA THR A 52 5.85 -3.76 16.54
C THR A 52 5.30 -4.31 17.85
N ASN A 53 4.94 -3.42 18.77
CA ASN A 53 4.18 -3.77 19.98
C ASN A 53 2.66 -3.70 19.79
N ARG A 54 2.18 -3.63 18.54
CA ARG A 54 0.76 -3.46 18.23
C ARG A 54 0.04 -4.80 18.18
N LYS A 55 -1.19 -4.82 18.65
CA LYS A 55 -2.08 -5.98 18.48
C LYS A 55 -2.72 -5.94 17.09
N ILE A 56 -2.92 -7.11 16.49
CA ILE A 56 -3.58 -7.24 15.19
C ILE A 56 -4.97 -6.60 15.19
N ALA A 57 -5.72 -6.74 16.30
CA ALA A 57 -7.04 -6.13 16.44
C ALA A 57 -7.01 -4.60 16.35
N ASP A 58 -5.97 -3.96 16.91
CA ASP A 58 -5.81 -2.51 16.86
C ASP A 58 -5.53 -2.03 15.43
N ILE A 59 -4.72 -2.78 14.67
CA ILE A 59 -4.44 -2.48 13.27
C ILE A 59 -5.68 -2.64 12.40
N ARG A 60 -6.46 -3.72 12.62
CA ARG A 60 -7.73 -3.92 11.93
C ARG A 60 -8.71 -2.78 12.20
N ALA A 61 -8.72 -2.23 13.42
CA ALA A 61 -9.56 -1.10 13.81
C ALA A 61 -9.14 0.24 13.19
N LEU A 62 -7.98 0.34 12.52
CA LEU A 62 -7.57 1.53 11.78
C LEU A 62 -8.30 1.64 10.43
N ALA A 63 -8.74 0.52 9.86
CA ALA A 63 -9.46 0.49 8.59
C ALA A 63 -10.98 0.56 8.80
N ASP A 64 -11.71 1.12 7.82
CA ASP A 64 -13.17 1.15 7.83
C ASP A 64 -13.75 -0.26 7.67
N VAL A 65 -13.11 -1.07 6.81
CA VAL A 65 -13.47 -2.47 6.57
C VAL A 65 -12.20 -3.32 6.54
N TRP A 66 -12.23 -4.48 7.20
CA TRP A 66 -11.14 -5.44 7.09
C TRP A 66 -11.66 -6.83 6.72
N TYR A 67 -10.82 -7.61 6.04
CA TYR A 67 -11.14 -8.94 5.53
C TYR A 67 -10.11 -9.97 5.99
N LYS A 68 -10.58 -11.21 6.20
CA LYS A 68 -9.69 -12.36 6.33
C LYS A 68 -9.08 -12.67 4.96
N GLN A 69 -7.81 -13.07 4.92
CA GLN A 69 -7.16 -13.40 3.64
C GLN A 69 -7.76 -14.62 2.93
N GLU A 70 -8.46 -15.49 3.66
CA GLU A 70 -9.14 -16.68 3.16
C GLU A 70 -10.51 -16.39 2.55
N ASP A 71 -11.05 -15.19 2.80
CA ASP A 71 -12.37 -14.80 2.29
C ASP A 71 -12.33 -14.35 0.84
N ILE A 72 -12.11 -15.30 -0.05
CA ILE A 72 -12.05 -15.07 -1.50
C ILE A 72 -13.39 -14.62 -2.10
N GLY A 73 -14.48 -14.70 -1.35
CA GLY A 73 -15.82 -14.20 -1.72
C GLY A 73 -16.08 -12.75 -1.31
N ALA A 74 -15.16 -12.09 -0.61
CA ALA A 74 -15.30 -10.72 -0.15
C ALA A 74 -15.51 -9.72 -1.30
N ALA A 75 -16.09 -8.56 -0.98
CA ALA A 75 -16.43 -7.52 -1.97
C ALA A 75 -15.22 -7.13 -2.87
N ILE A 76 -14.02 -7.00 -2.29
CA ILE A 76 -12.80 -6.62 -3.02
C ILE A 76 -12.30 -7.70 -4.00
N SER A 77 -12.86 -8.90 -3.99
CA SER A 77 -12.58 -9.97 -4.97
C SER A 77 -13.34 -9.81 -6.27
N SER A 78 -14.27 -8.86 -6.36
CA SER A 78 -15.14 -8.64 -7.53
C SER A 78 -14.82 -7.33 -8.25
N GLY A 79 -14.73 -7.38 -9.59
CA GLY A 79 -14.54 -6.20 -10.43
C GLY A 79 -15.70 -5.20 -10.38
N SER A 80 -16.91 -5.65 -10.04
CA SER A 80 -18.08 -4.78 -9.88
C SER A 80 -18.00 -3.90 -8.63
N PHE A 81 -17.20 -4.28 -7.62
CA PHE A 81 -16.94 -3.45 -6.46
C PHE A 81 -15.97 -2.33 -6.84
N ARG A 82 -16.47 -1.10 -6.87
CA ARG A 82 -15.71 0.06 -7.35
C ARG A 82 -14.73 0.56 -6.30
N THR A 83 -13.45 0.59 -6.66
CA THR A 83 -12.36 1.15 -5.84
C THR A 83 -11.47 2.06 -6.69
N MET A 84 -10.71 2.94 -6.05
CA MET A 84 -9.66 3.74 -6.70
C MET A 84 -8.49 2.86 -7.15
N GLY A 85 -8.31 1.73 -6.48
CA GLY A 85 -7.22 0.79 -6.70
C GLY A 85 -6.76 0.15 -5.40
N MET A 86 -5.51 -0.30 -5.38
CA MET A 86 -4.92 -1.01 -4.24
C MET A 86 -3.47 -0.59 -4.03
N ILE A 87 -3.06 -0.53 -2.77
CA ILE A 87 -1.66 -0.40 -2.35
C ILE A 87 -1.30 -1.65 -1.54
N VAL A 88 -0.18 -2.29 -1.88
CA VAL A 88 0.38 -3.39 -1.09
C VAL A 88 1.63 -2.87 -0.38
N ALA A 89 1.54 -2.65 0.93
CA ALA A 89 2.55 -2.00 1.75
C ALA A 89 2.78 -2.71 3.10
N PRO A 90 3.89 -3.40 3.29
CA PRO A 90 4.90 -3.76 2.29
C PRO A 90 4.41 -4.88 1.36
N CYS A 91 5.08 -5.02 0.20
CA CYS A 91 4.87 -6.14 -0.71
C CYS A 91 6.06 -7.10 -0.64
N SER A 92 5.84 -8.33 -0.19
CA SER A 92 6.87 -9.38 -0.19
C SER A 92 7.11 -9.90 -1.60
N VAL A 93 8.31 -10.42 -1.86
CA VAL A 93 8.63 -11.06 -3.16
C VAL A 93 7.70 -12.22 -3.48
N ARG A 94 7.19 -12.93 -2.47
CA ARG A 94 6.16 -13.96 -2.66
C ARG A 94 4.89 -13.35 -3.24
N SER A 95 4.34 -12.31 -2.59
CA SER A 95 3.13 -11.64 -3.08
C SER A 95 3.35 -11.00 -4.44
N ALA A 96 4.51 -10.38 -4.66
CA ALA A 96 4.91 -9.84 -5.95
C ALA A 96 4.92 -10.91 -7.06
N SER A 97 5.49 -12.08 -6.78
CA SER A 97 5.56 -13.20 -7.73
C SER A 97 4.18 -13.80 -8.01
N GLU A 98 3.35 -13.98 -7.00
CA GLU A 98 1.97 -14.46 -7.17
C GLU A 98 1.16 -13.50 -8.05
N ILE A 99 1.23 -12.19 -7.79
CA ILE A 99 0.54 -11.16 -8.59
C ILE A 99 1.07 -11.15 -10.02
N ALA A 100 2.39 -11.16 -10.22
CA ALA A 100 3.01 -11.15 -11.55
C ALA A 100 2.63 -12.37 -12.39
N SER A 101 2.37 -13.52 -11.75
CA SER A 101 2.00 -14.77 -12.39
C SER A 101 0.48 -15.00 -12.48
N GLY A 102 -0.34 -14.06 -12.03
CA GLY A 102 -1.80 -14.21 -12.00
C GLY A 102 -2.30 -15.27 -11.01
N ILE A 103 -1.49 -15.63 -10.01
CA ILE A 103 -1.86 -16.59 -8.97
C ILE A 103 -2.70 -15.88 -7.91
N THR A 104 -3.95 -16.31 -7.74
CA THR A 104 -4.94 -15.69 -6.86
C THR A 104 -5.27 -16.59 -5.67
N SER A 105 -4.23 -17.08 -4.97
CA SER A 105 -4.35 -18.05 -3.88
C SER A 105 -4.96 -17.49 -2.60
N THR A 106 -4.93 -16.17 -2.45
CA THR A 106 -5.45 -15.45 -1.27
C THR A 106 -6.30 -14.26 -1.71
N LEU A 107 -7.11 -13.71 -0.82
CA LEU A 107 -7.87 -12.50 -1.09
C LEU A 107 -6.95 -11.31 -1.44
N LEU A 108 -5.76 -11.22 -0.85
CA LEU A 108 -4.79 -10.17 -1.16
C LEU A 108 -4.38 -10.22 -2.64
N THR A 109 -3.94 -11.37 -3.12
CA THR A 109 -3.51 -11.53 -4.51
C THR A 109 -4.68 -11.50 -5.49
N ARG A 110 -5.87 -12.00 -5.09
CA ARG A 110 -7.09 -11.88 -5.87
C ARG A 110 -7.53 -10.43 -6.03
N ALA A 111 -7.51 -9.62 -4.96
CA ALA A 111 -7.85 -8.19 -5.05
C ALA A 111 -6.89 -7.42 -5.97
N ALA A 112 -5.58 -7.73 -5.91
CA ALA A 112 -4.59 -7.14 -6.80
C ALA A 112 -4.86 -7.50 -8.27
N ASP A 113 -5.16 -8.78 -8.57
CA ASP A 113 -5.56 -9.23 -9.91
C ASP A 113 -6.81 -8.50 -10.42
N VAL A 114 -7.82 -8.36 -9.57
CA VAL A 114 -9.05 -7.62 -9.89
C VAL A 114 -8.74 -6.17 -10.23
N VAL A 115 -7.92 -5.50 -9.42
CA VAL A 115 -7.52 -4.12 -9.66
C VAL A 115 -6.82 -3.95 -11.01
N LEU A 116 -5.90 -4.85 -11.34
CA LEU A 116 -5.18 -4.85 -12.61
C LEU A 116 -6.11 -5.11 -13.82
N LYS A 117 -6.96 -6.15 -13.76
CA LYS A 117 -7.86 -6.47 -14.88
C LYS A 117 -8.90 -5.38 -15.14
N GLU A 118 -9.31 -4.64 -14.10
CA GLU A 118 -10.22 -3.50 -14.20
C GLU A 118 -9.49 -2.19 -14.57
N LYS A 119 -8.18 -2.25 -14.88
CA LYS A 119 -7.34 -1.11 -15.25
C LYS A 119 -7.31 -0.01 -14.17
N ARG A 120 -7.41 -0.41 -12.91
CA ARG A 120 -7.24 0.47 -11.75
C ARG A 120 -5.79 0.46 -11.27
N LYS A 121 -5.39 1.48 -10.53
CA LYS A 121 -4.01 1.61 -10.03
C LYS A 121 -3.69 0.53 -8.99
N LEU A 122 -2.64 -0.25 -9.22
CA LEU A 122 -2.03 -1.12 -8.23
C LEU A 122 -0.63 -0.57 -7.92
N VAL A 123 -0.40 -0.18 -6.66
CA VAL A 123 0.92 0.22 -6.18
C VAL A 123 1.48 -0.88 -5.28
N THR A 124 2.70 -1.32 -5.55
CA THR A 124 3.39 -2.34 -4.76
C THR A 124 4.66 -1.76 -4.14
N MET A 125 4.69 -1.67 -2.82
CA MET A 125 5.90 -1.28 -2.07
C MET A 125 6.76 -2.52 -1.83
N VAL A 126 7.42 -3.00 -2.89
CA VAL A 126 8.26 -4.20 -2.81
C VAL A 126 9.45 -3.93 -1.88
N ARG A 127 9.57 -4.76 -0.84
CA ARG A 127 10.68 -4.66 0.13
C ARG A 127 11.45 -5.96 0.15
N GLU A 128 12.62 -5.95 -0.52
CA GLU A 128 13.56 -7.07 -0.61
C GLU A 128 14.96 -6.58 -0.95
N THR A 129 15.96 -7.16 -0.32
CA THR A 129 17.38 -6.92 -0.62
C THR A 129 18.25 -8.05 -0.07
N PRO A 130 19.33 -8.52 -0.79
CA PRO A 130 19.66 -8.19 -2.18
C PRO A 130 18.68 -8.83 -3.18
N LEU A 131 18.60 -8.28 -4.39
CA LEU A 131 17.79 -8.84 -5.45
C LEU A 131 18.61 -9.77 -6.36
N HIS A 132 18.11 -10.96 -6.63
CA HIS A 132 18.65 -11.82 -7.70
C HIS A 132 17.84 -11.64 -9.00
N VAL A 133 18.33 -12.20 -10.09
CA VAL A 133 17.73 -12.03 -11.44
C VAL A 133 16.26 -12.48 -11.51
N GLY A 134 15.85 -13.47 -10.74
CA GLY A 134 14.45 -13.91 -10.68
C GLY A 134 13.55 -12.82 -10.10
N HIS A 135 13.98 -12.12 -9.03
CA HIS A 135 13.25 -10.99 -8.47
C HIS A 135 13.14 -9.85 -9.50
N LEU A 136 14.23 -9.53 -10.21
CA LEU A 136 14.20 -8.48 -11.24
C LEU A 136 13.23 -8.81 -12.38
N ARG A 137 13.19 -10.07 -12.84
CA ARG A 137 12.20 -10.51 -13.82
C ARG A 137 10.76 -10.40 -13.32
N THR A 138 10.51 -10.78 -12.07
CA THR A 138 9.19 -10.60 -11.44
C THR A 138 8.77 -9.13 -11.41
N LEU A 139 9.68 -8.22 -11.04
CA LEU A 139 9.41 -6.79 -11.04
C LEU A 139 9.15 -6.25 -12.45
N THR A 140 9.90 -6.71 -13.45
CA THR A 140 9.65 -6.37 -14.85
C THR A 140 8.24 -6.79 -15.27
N THR A 141 7.86 -8.04 -15.00
CA THR A 141 6.50 -8.55 -15.32
C THR A 141 5.42 -7.74 -14.63
N LEU A 142 5.60 -7.41 -13.33
CA LEU A 142 4.67 -6.55 -12.61
C LEU A 142 4.48 -5.19 -13.28
N ALA A 143 5.58 -4.55 -13.72
CA ALA A 143 5.51 -3.27 -14.41
C ALA A 143 4.80 -3.40 -15.77
N GLU A 144 5.10 -4.44 -16.53
CA GLU A 144 4.49 -4.72 -17.84
C GLU A 144 2.97 -4.92 -17.77
N ILE A 145 2.46 -5.58 -16.71
CA ILE A 145 1.03 -5.77 -16.49
C ILE A 145 0.33 -4.55 -15.86
N GLY A 146 1.09 -3.48 -15.58
CA GLY A 146 0.56 -2.17 -15.17
C GLY A 146 0.63 -1.85 -13.68
N ALA A 147 1.35 -2.64 -12.87
CA ALA A 147 1.60 -2.28 -11.49
C ALA A 147 2.64 -1.15 -11.37
N ILE A 148 2.43 -0.25 -10.42
CA ILE A 148 3.39 0.79 -10.05
C ILE A 148 4.27 0.23 -8.93
N ILE A 149 5.58 0.12 -9.18
CA ILE A 149 6.52 -0.46 -8.23
C ILE A 149 7.22 0.68 -7.50
N VAL A 150 7.01 0.76 -6.19
CA VAL A 150 7.56 1.81 -5.32
C VAL A 150 8.29 1.15 -4.14
N PRO A 151 9.56 0.74 -4.31
CA PRO A 151 10.34 0.30 -3.18
C PRO A 151 10.47 1.43 -2.14
N PRO A 152 10.35 1.14 -0.83
CA PRO A 152 10.44 2.17 0.20
C PRO A 152 11.89 2.64 0.35
N MET A 153 12.25 3.68 -0.40
CA MET A 153 13.58 4.28 -0.38
C MET A 153 13.54 5.65 0.29
N PRO A 154 14.44 5.92 1.27
CA PRO A 154 14.49 7.22 1.95
C PRO A 154 14.77 8.38 0.99
N ALA A 155 14.01 9.46 1.13
CA ALA A 155 14.19 10.69 0.37
C ALA A 155 15.04 11.69 1.16
N PHE A 156 16.35 11.58 1.10
CA PHE A 156 17.29 12.43 1.87
C PHE A 156 17.19 13.92 1.55
N TYR A 157 16.73 14.29 0.34
CA TYR A 157 16.49 15.71 0.01
C TYR A 157 15.42 16.36 0.89
N ALA A 158 14.52 15.58 1.47
CA ALA A 158 13.51 16.05 2.41
C ALA A 158 14.09 16.39 3.79
N LYS A 159 15.37 16.07 4.05
CA LYS A 159 16.07 16.28 5.32
C LYS A 159 15.25 15.77 6.53
N PRO A 160 14.92 14.48 6.56
CA PRO A 160 14.15 13.89 7.65
C PRO A 160 14.94 14.01 8.97
N ALA A 161 14.24 14.35 10.05
CA ALA A 161 14.83 14.45 11.38
C ALA A 161 14.68 13.16 12.18
N SER A 162 13.76 12.27 11.78
CA SER A 162 13.45 11.02 12.44
C SER A 162 13.16 9.89 11.44
N LEU A 163 13.05 8.67 11.93
CA LEU A 163 12.60 7.52 11.14
C LEU A 163 11.13 7.69 10.73
N GLU A 164 10.33 8.25 11.61
CA GLU A 164 8.92 8.54 11.37
C GLU A 164 8.75 9.51 10.19
N ASP A 165 9.58 10.55 10.11
CA ASP A 165 9.58 11.49 8.98
C ASP A 165 9.86 10.78 7.65
N MET A 166 10.77 9.80 7.63
CA MET A 166 11.08 9.00 6.44
C MET A 166 9.90 8.13 6.03
N ILE A 167 9.23 7.53 7.00
CA ILE A 167 8.05 6.69 6.78
C ILE A 167 6.92 7.55 6.24
N ASP A 168 6.62 8.65 6.89
CA ASP A 168 5.53 9.57 6.54
C ASP A 168 5.73 10.15 5.13
N HIS A 169 6.93 10.60 4.82
CA HIS A 169 7.25 11.09 3.47
C HIS A 169 7.05 9.98 2.43
N THR A 170 7.55 8.77 2.70
CA THR A 170 7.42 7.63 1.77
C THR A 170 5.95 7.26 1.55
N VAL A 171 5.17 7.18 2.63
CA VAL A 171 3.72 6.89 2.57
C VAL A 171 2.98 7.97 1.80
N GLY A 172 3.25 9.24 2.09
CA GLY A 172 2.64 10.38 1.37
C GLY A 172 2.93 10.31 -0.14
N ARG A 173 4.18 10.01 -0.53
CA ARG A 173 4.55 9.83 -1.94
C ARG A 173 3.81 8.68 -2.64
N VAL A 174 3.51 7.61 -1.92
CA VAL A 174 2.68 6.52 -2.44
C VAL A 174 1.23 6.95 -2.60
N LEU A 175 0.70 7.70 -1.64
CA LEU A 175 -0.67 8.23 -1.67
C LEU A 175 -0.88 9.27 -2.77
N ASP A 176 0.17 10.01 -3.18
CA ASP A 176 0.12 10.93 -4.34
C ASP A 176 -0.35 10.22 -5.62
N HIS A 177 -0.06 8.93 -5.81
CA HIS A 177 -0.55 8.18 -6.96
C HIS A 177 -2.09 8.08 -7.00
N PHE A 178 -2.76 8.32 -5.89
CA PHE A 178 -4.22 8.28 -5.76
C PHE A 178 -4.84 9.67 -5.55
N ASP A 179 -4.06 10.74 -5.74
CA ASP A 179 -4.48 12.12 -5.50
C ASP A 179 -5.01 12.31 -4.05
N LEU A 180 -4.31 11.67 -3.09
CA LEU A 180 -4.57 11.74 -1.66
C LEU A 180 -3.41 12.47 -0.99
N ASP A 181 -3.61 13.74 -0.68
CA ASP A 181 -2.63 14.52 0.07
C ASP A 181 -2.88 14.37 1.59
N VAL A 182 -1.86 13.94 2.31
CA VAL A 182 -1.87 13.75 3.77
C VAL A 182 -0.94 14.74 4.48
N GLY A 183 -0.40 15.71 3.75
CA GLY A 183 0.41 16.80 4.31
C GLY A 183 1.83 16.40 4.76
N THR A 184 2.30 15.20 4.43
CA THR A 184 3.60 14.68 4.92
C THR A 184 4.74 14.80 3.90
N VAL A 185 4.44 15.22 2.66
CA VAL A 185 5.41 15.23 1.57
C VAL A 185 6.11 16.58 1.47
N ARG A 186 7.42 16.60 1.66
CA ARG A 186 8.27 17.75 1.25
C ARG A 186 8.59 17.60 -0.23
N ARG A 187 8.06 18.51 -1.05
CA ARG A 187 8.24 18.47 -2.50
C ARG A 187 9.53 19.16 -2.91
N TRP A 188 10.23 18.58 -3.86
CA TRP A 188 11.49 19.14 -4.36
C TRP A 188 11.25 20.50 -5.04
N LYS A 189 11.89 21.57 -4.52
CA LYS A 189 11.80 22.96 -5.05
C LYS A 189 10.35 23.49 -5.21
N ASP A 190 9.43 23.03 -4.39
CA ASP A 190 8.07 23.56 -4.36
C ASP A 190 8.08 24.98 -3.78
N PRO A 191 7.69 26.03 -4.55
CA PRO A 191 7.71 27.41 -4.10
C PRO A 191 6.76 27.64 -2.91
N ASP A 192 5.65 26.91 -2.82
CA ASP A 192 4.65 27.05 -1.76
C ASP A 192 5.19 26.55 -0.40
N GLN A 193 6.17 25.64 -0.41
CA GLN A 193 6.84 25.12 0.79
C GLN A 193 8.13 25.90 1.14
N ALA A 194 8.71 26.64 0.20
CA ALA A 194 9.94 27.42 0.42
C ALA A 194 9.74 28.57 1.40
N SER A 195 8.51 29.08 1.56
CA SER A 195 8.16 30.19 2.47
C SER A 195 8.01 29.78 3.93
N GLN A 196 7.91 28.48 4.22
CA GLN A 196 7.71 27.97 5.60
C GLN A 196 9.02 27.57 6.30
N ALA A 197 10.17 27.64 5.59
CA ALA A 197 11.48 27.20 6.08
C ALA A 197 12.42 28.37 6.46
N LYS A 198 11.87 29.58 6.70
CA LYS A 198 12.63 30.75 7.20
C LYS A 198 12.30 31.06 8.64
#